data_a53adbab453088df5c6320c76ed9f312
#
_entry.id   a53adbab453088df5c6320c76ed9f312
#
_cell.length_a   1.000
_cell.length_b   1.000
_cell.length_c   1.000
_cell.angle_alpha   90.00
_cell.angle_beta   90.00
_cell.angle_gamma   90.00
#
_symmetry.space_group_name_H-M   'P 1'
#
loop_
_entity.id
_entity.type
_entity.pdbx_description
1 polymer ?
#
loop_
_entity_poly.entity_id
_entity_poly.type
_entity_poly.pdbx_seq_one_letter_code
_entity_poly.pdbx_strand_id
1 'polypeptide(L)'
;GNCCDLGSADFLEYMAGDPKTGVVGMYLEGPRDSARLVEVMREATRRKPVFVWKGGRTSAGARAASSHTGALAASASVWSAALRQAGAVEVNGLDELADTLLLYQAVGRLERANLGIVCGLTDGGGGEAVLSADACAAQGIDVVPFTDKTRRELLGVLGQVGSVLVNPVDVSQRSGNLQAFEKAIELVAAEPDIDLIAVYENVDLLIAFLGRALADAMNDIVVGAGQKYGKPVVVVSPPGTLDKERLEVESRLSGVGTAVFPSMERAARAIANVRQYCRLHPG
;
A
#
# COMPACT_ATOMS: atom_id res chain seq x y z
N GLY A 1 -11.24 17.25 18.86
CA GLY A 1 -11.87 18.21 19.78
C GLY A 1 -11.13 19.56 19.81
N ASN A 2 -11.62 20.50 20.58
CA ASN A 2 -11.08 21.87 20.61
C ASN A 2 -9.72 21.99 21.35
N CYS A 3 -9.13 20.87 21.78
CA CYS A 3 -7.80 20.81 22.40
C CYS A 3 -7.61 21.88 23.50
N CYS A 4 -8.46 21.83 24.52
CA CYS A 4 -8.47 22.90 25.57
C CYS A 4 -7.17 22.97 26.35
N ASP A 5 -6.49 21.86 26.58
CA ASP A 5 -5.24 21.72 27.32
C ASP A 5 -4.10 21.26 26.37
N LEU A 6 -4.12 19.98 25.98
CA LEU A 6 -3.12 19.42 25.06
C LEU A 6 -3.57 19.61 23.62
N GLY A 7 -2.63 20.05 22.76
CA GLY A 7 -2.84 20.25 21.32
C GLY A 7 -2.20 19.17 20.45
N SER A 8 -2.36 19.32 19.12
CA SER A 8 -1.79 18.38 18.15
C SER A 8 -0.26 18.28 18.24
N ALA A 9 0.43 19.37 18.61
CA ALA A 9 1.88 19.39 18.81
C ALA A 9 2.29 18.52 20.01
N ASP A 10 1.54 18.59 21.14
CA ASP A 10 1.86 17.83 22.35
C ASP A 10 1.71 16.33 22.11
N PHE A 11 0.62 15.92 21.42
CA PHE A 11 0.43 14.51 21.05
C PHE A 11 1.49 14.02 20.08
N LEU A 12 1.87 14.82 19.09
CA LEU A 12 2.91 14.44 18.13
C LEU A 12 4.27 14.30 18.82
N GLU A 13 4.63 15.23 19.71
CA GLU A 13 5.88 15.18 20.49
C GLU A 13 5.94 13.90 21.34
N TYR A 14 4.84 13.57 22.03
CA TYR A 14 4.73 12.35 22.80
C TYR A 14 4.90 11.11 21.92
N MET A 15 4.13 11.00 20.82
CA MET A 15 4.19 9.85 19.90
C MET A 15 5.58 9.70 19.24
N ALA A 16 6.23 10.81 18.93
CA ALA A 16 7.57 10.79 18.36
C ALA A 16 8.61 10.24 19.36
N GLY A 17 8.42 10.47 20.67
CA GLY A 17 9.27 9.95 21.75
C GLY A 17 8.94 8.52 22.18
N ASP A 18 7.72 8.00 21.94
CA ASP A 18 7.29 6.69 22.41
C ASP A 18 7.93 5.55 21.60
N PRO A 19 8.74 4.65 22.23
CA PRO A 19 9.39 3.56 21.50
C PRO A 19 8.44 2.52 20.91
N LYS A 20 7.18 2.49 21.35
CA LYS A 20 6.17 1.56 20.84
C LYS A 20 5.46 2.10 19.60
N THR A 21 5.56 3.39 19.32
CA THR A 21 4.98 4.03 18.13
C THR A 21 5.96 3.94 16.97
N GLY A 22 5.66 3.14 15.94
CA GLY A 22 6.51 3.00 14.73
C GLY A 22 6.21 3.99 13.63
N VAL A 23 4.97 4.47 13.55
CA VAL A 23 4.48 5.40 12.52
C VAL A 23 3.37 6.26 13.11
N VAL A 24 3.22 7.50 12.64
CA VAL A 24 2.20 8.44 13.12
C VAL A 24 1.28 8.84 11.98
N GLY A 25 -0.03 8.66 12.18
CA GLY A 25 -1.09 9.20 11.34
C GLY A 25 -1.80 10.34 12.04
N MET A 26 -1.99 11.47 11.34
CA MET A 26 -2.66 12.64 11.91
C MET A 26 -3.84 13.06 11.03
N TYR A 27 -4.99 13.30 11.67
CA TYR A 27 -6.09 14.07 11.10
C TYR A 27 -6.12 15.46 11.74
N LEU A 28 -6.06 16.52 10.92
CA LEU A 28 -6.00 17.90 11.39
C LEU A 28 -7.04 18.77 10.68
N GLU A 29 -7.90 19.45 11.43
CA GLU A 29 -8.78 20.50 10.92
C GLU A 29 -8.12 21.89 11.01
N GLY A 30 -7.51 22.20 12.14
CA GLY A 30 -6.73 23.41 12.39
C GLY A 30 -6.04 23.32 13.74
N PRO A 31 -4.71 23.41 13.79
CA PRO A 31 -3.99 23.47 15.07
C PRO A 31 -4.14 24.85 15.71
N ARG A 32 -4.10 24.88 17.03
CA ARG A 32 -4.11 26.15 17.82
C ARG A 32 -2.81 26.94 17.62
N ASP A 33 -1.69 26.24 17.61
CA ASP A 33 -0.35 26.78 17.39
C ASP A 33 0.28 26.07 16.18
N SER A 34 0.14 26.67 15.02
CA SER A 34 0.68 26.14 13.76
C SER A 34 2.21 26.19 13.71
N ALA A 35 2.83 27.18 14.32
CA ALA A 35 4.29 27.35 14.31
C ALA A 35 4.94 26.23 15.13
N ARG A 36 4.48 26.02 16.35
CA ARG A 36 4.96 24.93 17.22
C ARG A 36 4.70 23.57 16.60
N LEU A 37 3.52 23.36 15.97
CA LEU A 37 3.24 22.07 15.31
C LEU A 37 4.22 21.77 14.19
N VAL A 38 4.58 22.77 13.36
CA VAL A 38 5.55 22.59 12.27
C VAL A 38 6.96 22.29 12.83
N GLU A 39 7.36 22.93 13.92
CA GLU A 39 8.63 22.64 14.60
C GLU A 39 8.68 21.21 15.12
N VAL A 40 7.68 20.81 15.91
CA VAL A 40 7.58 19.46 16.47
C VAL A 40 7.50 18.42 15.35
N MET A 41 6.76 18.71 14.29
CA MET A 41 6.65 17.82 13.14
C MET A 41 7.99 17.60 12.44
N ARG A 42 8.80 18.65 12.29
CA ARG A 42 10.15 18.56 11.71
C ARG A 42 11.09 17.66 12.52
N GLU A 43 10.98 17.69 13.85
CA GLU A 43 11.73 16.78 14.70
C GLU A 43 11.16 15.36 14.71
N ALA A 44 9.83 15.21 14.71
CA ALA A 44 9.16 13.93 14.66
C ALA A 44 9.47 13.14 13.38
N THR A 45 9.43 13.80 12.21
CA THR A 45 9.66 13.17 10.90
C THR A 45 11.08 12.65 10.71
N ARG A 46 12.06 13.20 11.43
CA ARG A 46 13.43 12.65 11.45
C ARG A 46 13.55 11.33 12.20
N ARG A 47 12.59 11.03 13.06
CA ARG A 47 12.59 9.83 13.90
C ARG A 47 11.63 8.77 13.40
N LYS A 48 10.46 9.22 12.90
CA LYS A 48 9.35 8.34 12.53
C LYS A 48 8.58 8.92 11.33
N PRO A 49 7.98 8.09 10.48
CA PRO A 49 7.06 8.58 9.45
C PRO A 49 5.85 9.27 10.06
N VAL A 50 5.51 10.42 9.49
CA VAL A 50 4.32 11.18 9.84
C VAL A 50 3.51 11.42 8.57
N PHE A 51 2.31 10.82 8.53
CA PHE A 51 1.34 10.98 7.46
C PHE A 51 0.19 11.85 7.94
N VAL A 52 -0.17 12.86 7.16
CA VAL A 52 -1.13 13.89 7.62
C VAL A 52 -2.28 14.04 6.63
N TRP A 53 -3.49 13.81 7.10
CA TRP A 53 -4.70 14.20 6.41
C TRP A 53 -5.21 15.55 6.95
N LYS A 54 -5.16 16.59 6.12
CA LYS A 54 -5.71 17.91 6.45
C LYS A 54 -7.17 17.99 6.00
N GLY A 55 -8.08 18.08 6.96
CA GLY A 55 -9.49 18.36 6.72
C GLY A 55 -9.74 19.83 6.33
N GLY A 56 -10.87 20.10 5.69
CA GLY A 56 -11.26 21.46 5.31
C GLY A 56 -10.44 22.08 4.17
N ARG A 57 -10.00 21.27 3.21
CA ARG A 57 -9.18 21.71 2.05
C ARG A 57 -9.99 22.40 0.95
N THR A 58 -11.27 22.11 0.85
CA THR A 58 -12.21 22.73 -0.10
C THR A 58 -13.02 23.83 0.58
N SER A 59 -13.61 24.73 -0.18
CA SER A 59 -14.49 25.78 0.39
C SER A 59 -15.67 25.21 1.18
N ALA A 60 -16.24 24.10 0.74
CA ALA A 60 -17.31 23.41 1.45
C ALA A 60 -16.79 22.75 2.74
N GLY A 61 -15.66 22.04 2.68
CA GLY A 61 -15.03 21.42 3.83
C GLY A 61 -14.55 22.45 4.86
N ALA A 62 -14.03 23.59 4.42
CA ALA A 62 -13.62 24.69 5.30
C ALA A 62 -14.81 25.28 6.07
N ARG A 63 -15.96 25.47 5.44
CA ARG A 63 -17.19 25.91 6.12
C ARG A 63 -17.67 24.87 7.15
N ALA A 64 -17.62 23.60 6.81
CA ALA A 64 -17.98 22.52 7.71
C ALA A 64 -17.04 22.47 8.94
N ALA A 65 -15.72 22.52 8.72
CA ALA A 65 -14.73 22.53 9.78
C ALA A 65 -14.88 23.76 10.70
N SER A 66 -15.10 24.96 10.12
CA SER A 66 -15.36 26.19 10.90
C SER A 66 -16.59 26.09 11.77
N SER A 67 -17.67 25.48 11.27
CA SER A 67 -18.90 25.26 12.05
C SER A 67 -18.71 24.21 13.16
N HIS A 68 -17.82 23.24 12.95
CA HIS A 68 -17.60 22.12 13.88
C HIS A 68 -16.63 22.47 15.01
N THR A 69 -15.51 23.12 14.67
CA THR A 69 -14.39 23.34 15.62
C THR A 69 -14.01 24.82 15.80
N GLY A 70 -14.65 25.74 15.09
CA GLY A 70 -14.24 27.16 15.08
C GLY A 70 -12.86 27.42 14.45
N ALA A 71 -12.28 26.41 13.80
CA ALA A 71 -10.95 26.54 13.19
C ALA A 71 -10.98 27.50 12.00
N LEU A 72 -10.07 28.47 11.98
CA LEU A 72 -9.86 29.35 10.82
C LEU A 72 -9.29 28.55 9.66
N ALA A 73 -9.91 28.69 8.49
CA ALA A 73 -9.47 28.01 7.27
C ALA A 73 -8.16 28.63 6.78
N ALA A 74 -7.05 27.96 7.08
CA ALA A 74 -5.79 28.29 6.41
C ALA A 74 -5.81 27.78 4.96
N SER A 75 -5.11 28.48 4.06
CA SER A 75 -4.97 28.06 2.66
C SER A 75 -4.40 26.64 2.54
N ALA A 76 -5.04 25.78 1.75
CA ALA A 76 -4.60 24.41 1.51
C ALA A 76 -3.15 24.37 0.97
N SER A 77 -2.79 25.32 0.10
CA SER A 77 -1.42 25.41 -0.46
C SER A 77 -0.36 25.75 0.59
N VAL A 78 -0.69 26.61 1.54
CA VAL A 78 0.20 26.95 2.67
C VAL A 78 0.41 25.71 3.55
N TRP A 79 -0.65 24.96 3.84
CA TRP A 79 -0.56 23.70 4.57
C TRP A 79 0.32 22.67 3.87
N SER A 80 0.06 22.41 2.59
CA SER A 80 0.88 21.47 1.80
C SER A 80 2.35 21.89 1.76
N ALA A 81 2.65 23.17 1.68
CA ALA A 81 4.02 23.67 1.76
C ALA A 81 4.65 23.44 3.15
N ALA A 82 3.91 23.75 4.23
CA ALA A 82 4.39 23.56 5.60
C ALA A 82 4.65 22.07 5.92
N LEU A 83 3.76 21.17 5.53
CA LEU A 83 3.94 19.71 5.69
C LEU A 83 5.19 19.21 4.95
N ARG A 84 5.37 19.61 3.69
CA ARG A 84 6.59 19.26 2.93
C ARG A 84 7.87 19.80 3.59
N GLN A 85 7.87 21.04 4.05
CA GLN A 85 9.02 21.63 4.75
C GLN A 85 9.32 20.95 6.07
N ALA A 86 8.30 20.41 6.74
CA ALA A 86 8.45 19.63 7.95
C ALA A 86 8.82 18.16 7.69
N GLY A 87 8.90 17.72 6.43
CA GLY A 87 9.23 16.34 6.08
C GLY A 87 8.07 15.35 6.25
N ALA A 88 6.85 15.84 6.47
CA ALA A 88 5.65 15.00 6.55
C ALA A 88 5.05 14.74 5.17
N VAL A 89 4.37 13.62 5.03
CA VAL A 89 3.65 13.26 3.81
C VAL A 89 2.17 13.59 3.96
N GLU A 90 1.66 14.42 3.05
CA GLU A 90 0.23 14.75 2.99
C GLU A 90 -0.54 13.66 2.26
N VAL A 91 -1.68 13.23 2.84
CA VAL A 91 -2.62 12.30 2.24
C VAL A 91 -4.00 12.94 2.04
N ASN A 92 -4.82 12.39 1.12
CA ASN A 92 -6.03 13.07 0.65
C ASN A 92 -7.33 12.64 1.34
N GLY A 93 -7.28 11.68 2.26
CA GLY A 93 -8.47 11.19 2.95
C GLY A 93 -8.15 10.14 3.99
N LEU A 94 -9.21 9.71 4.70
CA LEU A 94 -9.08 8.70 5.75
C LEU A 94 -8.61 7.35 5.21
N ASP A 95 -9.18 6.92 4.09
CA ASP A 95 -8.80 5.64 3.45
C ASP A 95 -7.32 5.65 3.05
N GLU A 96 -6.85 6.71 2.41
CA GLU A 96 -5.46 6.86 2.02
C GLU A 96 -4.52 6.90 3.23
N LEU A 97 -4.94 7.56 4.32
CA LEU A 97 -4.19 7.56 5.57
C LEU A 97 -4.09 6.15 6.14
N ALA A 98 -5.22 5.45 6.26
CA ALA A 98 -5.28 4.08 6.79
C ALA A 98 -4.43 3.11 5.95
N ASP A 99 -4.57 3.15 4.63
CA ASP A 99 -3.79 2.32 3.69
C ASP A 99 -2.28 2.55 3.81
N THR A 100 -1.89 3.83 3.93
CA THR A 100 -0.47 4.19 4.06
C THR A 100 0.13 3.70 5.38
N LEU A 101 -0.63 3.82 6.48
CA LEU A 101 -0.23 3.29 7.79
C LEU A 101 -0.13 1.77 7.78
N LEU A 102 -1.14 1.09 7.20
CA LEU A 102 -1.18 -0.36 7.05
C LEU A 102 0.04 -0.85 6.26
N LEU A 103 0.32 -0.21 5.11
CA LEU A 103 1.48 -0.57 4.31
C LEU A 103 2.78 -0.40 5.09
N TYR A 104 2.98 0.77 5.71
CA TYR A 104 4.22 1.02 6.44
C TYR A 104 4.44 0.02 7.59
N GLN A 105 3.38 -0.36 8.30
CA GLN A 105 3.46 -1.40 9.33
C GLN A 105 3.89 -2.77 8.77
N ALA A 106 3.41 -3.12 7.58
CA ALA A 106 3.71 -4.41 6.94
C ALA A 106 5.11 -4.46 6.32
N VAL A 107 5.53 -3.38 5.63
CA VAL A 107 6.74 -3.42 4.78
C VAL A 107 7.89 -2.55 5.32
N GLY A 108 7.62 -1.65 6.25
CA GLY A 108 8.60 -0.68 6.73
C GLY A 108 8.99 0.35 5.67
N ARG A 109 10.28 0.69 5.62
CA ARG A 109 10.82 1.64 4.65
C ARG A 109 10.88 1.04 3.25
N LEU A 110 10.55 1.85 2.23
CA LEU A 110 10.64 1.52 0.81
C LEU A 110 11.49 2.57 0.09
N GLU A 111 12.77 2.36 0.02
CA GLU A 111 13.69 3.26 -0.73
C GLU A 111 13.45 3.13 -2.24
N ARG A 112 13.22 1.93 -2.71
CA ARG A 112 12.83 1.56 -4.06
C ARG A 112 11.48 0.84 -4.01
N ALA A 113 10.74 0.86 -5.11
CA ALA A 113 9.47 0.15 -5.19
C ALA A 113 9.20 -0.31 -6.64
N ASN A 114 10.13 -1.08 -7.19
CA ASN A 114 9.88 -1.80 -8.42
C ASN A 114 8.97 -2.99 -8.10
N LEU A 115 7.76 -2.99 -8.63
CA LEU A 115 6.80 -4.04 -8.35
C LEU A 115 6.95 -5.22 -9.32
N GLY A 116 6.95 -6.42 -8.75
CA GLY A 116 6.64 -7.64 -9.46
C GLY A 116 5.15 -7.95 -9.24
N ILE A 117 4.34 -7.91 -10.29
CA ILE A 117 2.88 -8.04 -10.19
C ILE A 117 2.45 -9.39 -10.75
N VAL A 118 1.63 -10.13 -9.97
CA VAL A 118 1.04 -11.41 -10.36
C VAL A 118 -0.48 -11.26 -10.38
N CYS A 119 -1.09 -11.60 -11.51
CA CYS A 119 -2.52 -11.51 -11.78
C CYS A 119 -3.06 -12.84 -12.34
N GLY A 120 -4.38 -12.94 -12.47
CA GLY A 120 -5.02 -14.06 -13.17
C GLY A 120 -5.09 -15.34 -12.35
N LEU A 121 -5.21 -15.24 -11.03
CA LEU A 121 -5.30 -16.43 -10.19
C LEU A 121 -6.52 -17.29 -10.51
N THR A 122 -7.56 -16.69 -11.06
CA THR A 122 -8.80 -17.39 -11.48
C THR A 122 -9.09 -17.23 -12.96
N ASP A 123 -9.25 -15.99 -13.42
CA ASP A 123 -9.56 -15.61 -14.80
C ASP A 123 -9.33 -14.08 -14.95
N GLY A 124 -9.34 -13.57 -16.18
CA GLY A 124 -9.25 -12.11 -16.41
C GLY A 124 -7.87 -11.51 -16.24
N GLY A 125 -6.81 -12.32 -16.07
CA GLY A 125 -5.46 -11.88 -15.76
C GLY A 125 -4.91 -10.79 -16.68
N GLY A 126 -5.23 -10.82 -17.98
CA GLY A 126 -4.83 -9.78 -18.92
C GLY A 126 -5.43 -8.41 -18.59
N GLY A 127 -6.72 -8.36 -18.20
CA GLY A 127 -7.38 -7.12 -17.76
C GLY A 127 -6.83 -6.61 -16.44
N GLU A 128 -6.63 -7.50 -15.47
CA GLU A 128 -6.02 -7.18 -14.18
C GLU A 128 -4.58 -6.67 -14.34
N ALA A 129 -3.82 -7.23 -15.28
CA ALA A 129 -2.45 -6.81 -15.60
C ALA A 129 -2.41 -5.37 -16.11
N VAL A 130 -3.27 -5.03 -17.08
CA VAL A 130 -3.36 -3.66 -17.62
C VAL A 130 -3.77 -2.67 -16.54
N LEU A 131 -4.86 -2.96 -15.81
CA LEU A 131 -5.33 -2.12 -14.71
C LEU A 131 -4.24 -1.89 -13.65
N SER A 132 -3.53 -2.95 -13.28
CA SER A 132 -2.47 -2.87 -12.27
C SER A 132 -1.27 -2.02 -12.74
N ALA A 133 -0.85 -2.18 -14.00
CA ALA A 133 0.22 -1.39 -14.57
C ALA A 133 -0.15 0.10 -14.65
N ASP A 134 -1.36 0.42 -15.10
CA ASP A 134 -1.86 1.80 -15.19
C ASP A 134 -1.98 2.45 -13.81
N ALA A 135 -2.51 1.72 -12.82
CA ALA A 135 -2.61 2.20 -11.44
C ALA A 135 -1.23 2.54 -10.84
N CYS A 136 -0.22 1.70 -11.08
CA CYS A 136 1.15 1.94 -10.66
C CYS A 136 1.76 3.16 -11.36
N ALA A 137 1.64 3.22 -12.69
CA ALA A 137 2.17 4.32 -13.50
C ALA A 137 1.57 5.67 -13.10
N ALA A 138 0.27 5.73 -12.80
CA ALA A 138 -0.42 6.93 -12.31
C ALA A 138 0.16 7.47 -11.00
N GLN A 139 0.83 6.64 -10.20
CA GLN A 139 1.51 7.00 -8.96
C GLN A 139 3.04 7.12 -9.11
N GLY A 140 3.57 7.04 -10.32
CA GLY A 140 5.00 7.10 -10.59
C GLY A 140 5.77 5.91 -10.01
N ILE A 141 5.13 4.74 -9.98
CA ILE A 141 5.73 3.47 -9.58
C ILE A 141 6.09 2.70 -10.85
N ASP A 142 7.33 2.24 -10.92
CA ASP A 142 7.81 1.49 -12.07
C ASP A 142 7.40 0.01 -12.00
N VAL A 143 6.82 -0.48 -13.09
CA VAL A 143 6.56 -1.89 -13.33
C VAL A 143 7.61 -2.36 -14.36
N VAL A 144 8.80 -2.69 -13.85
CA VAL A 144 9.94 -3.01 -14.69
C VAL A 144 9.78 -4.39 -15.35
N PRO A 145 10.11 -4.56 -16.64
CA PRO A 145 10.06 -5.86 -17.28
C PRO A 145 11.00 -6.86 -16.59
N PHE A 146 10.57 -8.10 -16.45
CA PHE A 146 11.46 -9.17 -15.97
C PHE A 146 12.63 -9.42 -16.93
N THR A 147 13.73 -9.93 -16.40
CA THR A 147 14.89 -10.33 -17.22
C THR A 147 14.50 -11.40 -18.24
N ASP A 148 15.27 -11.49 -19.33
CA ASP A 148 15.07 -12.52 -20.37
C ASP A 148 15.16 -13.94 -19.82
N LYS A 149 15.95 -14.15 -18.78
CA LYS A 149 16.04 -15.42 -18.06
C LYS A 149 14.69 -15.77 -17.41
N THR A 150 14.20 -14.87 -16.55
CA THR A 150 12.93 -15.06 -15.83
C THR A 150 11.76 -15.26 -16.80
N ARG A 151 11.70 -14.46 -17.89
CA ARG A 151 10.66 -14.62 -18.90
C ARG A 151 10.70 -16.01 -19.59
N ARG A 152 11.88 -16.53 -19.92
CA ARG A 152 12.01 -17.88 -20.50
C ARG A 152 11.60 -18.97 -19.51
N GLU A 153 11.95 -18.82 -18.23
CA GLU A 153 11.55 -19.77 -17.20
C GLU A 153 10.05 -19.72 -16.93
N LEU A 154 9.45 -18.52 -16.87
CA LEU A 154 7.99 -18.35 -16.80
C LEU A 154 7.27 -18.98 -18.00
N LEU A 155 7.82 -18.81 -19.21
CA LEU A 155 7.28 -19.46 -20.42
C LEU A 155 7.26 -20.99 -20.30
N GLY A 156 8.31 -21.57 -19.73
CA GLY A 156 8.37 -23.02 -19.47
C GLY A 156 7.35 -23.52 -18.46
N VAL A 157 6.99 -22.69 -17.49
CA VAL A 157 6.01 -23.01 -16.42
C VAL A 157 4.57 -22.77 -16.86
N LEU A 158 4.30 -21.59 -17.43
CA LEU A 158 2.96 -21.10 -17.73
C LEU A 158 2.49 -21.43 -19.15
N GLY A 159 3.42 -21.63 -20.09
CA GLY A 159 3.12 -21.80 -21.51
C GLY A 159 2.99 -20.48 -22.24
N GLN A 160 2.84 -20.55 -23.57
CA GLN A 160 2.85 -19.38 -24.45
C GLN A 160 1.47 -18.79 -24.73
N VAL A 161 0.44 -19.62 -24.77
CA VAL A 161 -0.90 -19.20 -25.23
C VAL A 161 -1.62 -18.42 -24.14
N GLY A 162 -1.96 -17.19 -24.42
CA GLY A 162 -2.77 -16.33 -23.54
C GLY A 162 -2.03 -15.78 -22.30
N SER A 163 -0.74 -16.11 -22.10
CA SER A 163 0.01 -15.65 -20.92
C SER A 163 0.73 -14.33 -21.21
N VAL A 164 0.59 -13.37 -20.30
CA VAL A 164 1.46 -12.19 -20.22
C VAL A 164 2.63 -12.54 -19.33
N LEU A 165 3.87 -12.49 -19.88
CA LEU A 165 5.07 -12.99 -19.21
C LEU A 165 6.12 -11.91 -18.94
N VAL A 166 5.73 -10.64 -19.08
CA VAL A 166 6.70 -9.53 -19.03
C VAL A 166 6.81 -8.94 -17.62
N ASN A 167 5.84 -8.53 -17.04
CA ASN A 167 5.47 -7.88 -15.78
C ASN A 167 4.43 -6.80 -16.10
N PRO A 168 3.21 -6.90 -15.60
CA PRO A 168 2.67 -7.97 -14.74
C PRO A 168 2.69 -9.35 -15.39
N VAL A 169 2.76 -10.42 -14.58
CA VAL A 169 2.63 -11.81 -15.08
C VAL A 169 1.21 -12.33 -14.86
N ASP A 170 0.63 -12.89 -15.93
CA ASP A 170 -0.70 -13.51 -15.92
C ASP A 170 -0.55 -15.04 -15.78
N VAL A 171 -1.05 -15.58 -14.65
CA VAL A 171 -0.97 -17.02 -14.35
C VAL A 171 -2.27 -17.78 -14.67
N SER A 172 -3.27 -17.12 -15.29
CA SER A 172 -4.62 -17.68 -15.54
C SER A 172 -4.62 -19.00 -16.27
N GLN A 173 -3.68 -19.22 -17.19
CA GLN A 173 -3.55 -20.47 -17.95
C GLN A 173 -3.19 -21.69 -17.07
N ARG A 174 -2.79 -21.47 -15.83
CA ARG A 174 -2.43 -22.51 -14.85
C ARG A 174 -3.19 -22.37 -13.54
N SER A 175 -4.34 -21.69 -13.56
CA SER A 175 -5.25 -21.58 -12.41
C SER A 175 -5.51 -22.95 -11.78
N GLY A 176 -5.36 -23.03 -10.47
CA GLY A 176 -5.54 -24.28 -9.72
C GLY A 176 -4.36 -25.25 -9.75
N ASN A 177 -3.31 -25.00 -10.54
CA ASN A 177 -2.07 -25.78 -10.48
C ASN A 177 -1.10 -25.14 -9.49
N LEU A 178 -1.11 -25.59 -8.23
CA LEU A 178 -0.26 -25.05 -7.16
C LEU A 178 1.23 -25.08 -7.48
N GLN A 179 1.73 -26.14 -8.13
CA GLN A 179 3.17 -26.25 -8.44
C GLN A 179 3.58 -25.21 -9.49
N ALA A 180 2.75 -24.99 -10.51
CA ALA A 180 3.02 -23.97 -11.52
C ALA A 180 2.91 -22.56 -10.91
N PHE A 181 1.92 -22.33 -10.05
CA PHE A 181 1.75 -21.08 -9.33
C PHE A 181 2.93 -20.78 -8.40
N GLU A 182 3.33 -21.74 -7.55
CA GLU A 182 4.47 -21.63 -6.67
C GLU A 182 5.74 -21.28 -7.45
N LYS A 183 5.99 -22.00 -8.54
CA LYS A 183 7.16 -21.72 -9.37
C LYS A 183 7.13 -20.34 -10.01
N ALA A 184 5.96 -19.86 -10.47
CA ALA A 184 5.82 -18.53 -11.03
C ALA A 184 6.08 -17.45 -9.96
N ILE A 185 5.50 -17.58 -8.77
CA ILE A 185 5.73 -16.67 -7.63
C ILE A 185 7.22 -16.64 -7.24
N GLU A 186 7.87 -17.82 -7.17
CA GLU A 186 9.31 -17.89 -6.86
C GLU A 186 10.16 -17.18 -7.91
N LEU A 187 9.84 -17.31 -9.19
CA LEU A 187 10.57 -16.63 -10.27
C LEU A 187 10.42 -15.11 -10.16
N VAL A 188 9.21 -14.61 -9.88
CA VAL A 188 8.99 -13.18 -9.63
C VAL A 188 9.74 -12.71 -8.38
N ALA A 189 9.68 -13.48 -7.29
CA ALA A 189 10.35 -13.16 -6.05
C ALA A 189 11.90 -13.18 -6.17
N ALA A 190 12.42 -14.06 -7.02
CA ALA A 190 13.87 -14.16 -7.27
C ALA A 190 14.40 -13.08 -8.21
N GLU A 191 13.54 -12.32 -8.91
CA GLU A 191 13.95 -11.30 -9.87
C GLU A 191 14.71 -10.17 -9.16
N PRO A 192 15.98 -9.87 -9.52
CA PRO A 192 16.85 -8.97 -8.76
C PRO A 192 16.36 -7.52 -8.72
N ASP A 193 15.68 -7.08 -9.79
CA ASP A 193 15.20 -5.71 -9.92
C ASP A 193 13.82 -5.46 -9.28
N ILE A 194 13.21 -6.48 -8.69
CA ILE A 194 11.94 -6.38 -7.96
C ILE A 194 12.21 -6.15 -6.47
N ASP A 195 11.57 -5.15 -5.90
CA ASP A 195 11.69 -4.79 -4.48
C ASP A 195 10.48 -5.22 -3.66
N LEU A 196 9.31 -5.34 -4.29
CA LEU A 196 8.01 -5.63 -3.67
C LEU A 196 7.16 -6.50 -4.60
N ILE A 197 6.46 -7.48 -4.06
CA ILE A 197 5.55 -8.35 -4.81
C ILE A 197 4.11 -7.90 -4.56
N ALA A 198 3.34 -7.68 -5.63
CA ALA A 198 1.91 -7.43 -5.55
C ALA A 198 1.15 -8.59 -6.21
N VAL A 199 0.20 -9.18 -5.50
CA VAL A 199 -0.65 -10.25 -6.02
C VAL A 199 -2.08 -9.74 -6.10
N TYR A 200 -2.67 -9.82 -7.30
CA TYR A 200 -4.08 -9.48 -7.50
C TYR A 200 -4.93 -10.75 -7.33
N GLU A 201 -5.78 -10.74 -6.30
CA GLU A 201 -6.55 -11.90 -5.88
C GLU A 201 -8.04 -11.56 -5.75
N ASN A 202 -8.87 -12.11 -6.62
CA ASN A 202 -10.31 -12.05 -6.46
C ASN A 202 -10.78 -13.25 -5.60
N VAL A 203 -10.95 -13.02 -4.30
CA VAL A 203 -11.31 -14.07 -3.32
C VAL A 203 -12.62 -14.75 -3.69
N ASP A 204 -13.63 -14.02 -4.18
CA ASP A 204 -14.91 -14.60 -4.59
C ASP A 204 -14.72 -15.66 -5.68
N LEU A 205 -13.97 -15.31 -6.72
CA LEU A 205 -13.70 -16.22 -7.83
C LEU A 205 -12.79 -17.37 -7.39
N LEU A 206 -11.75 -17.08 -6.58
CA LEU A 206 -10.88 -18.12 -6.03
C LEU A 206 -11.67 -19.18 -5.27
N ILE A 207 -12.52 -18.76 -4.34
CA ILE A 207 -13.32 -19.69 -3.54
C ILE A 207 -14.36 -20.39 -4.39
N ALA A 208 -15.03 -19.67 -5.30
CA ALA A 208 -16.07 -20.26 -6.17
C ALA A 208 -15.53 -21.32 -7.14
N PHE A 209 -14.36 -21.06 -7.75
CA PHE A 209 -13.79 -21.96 -8.76
C PHE A 209 -12.84 -23.01 -8.19
N LEU A 210 -12.06 -22.67 -7.18
CA LEU A 210 -10.98 -23.52 -6.66
C LEU A 210 -11.25 -24.04 -5.25
N GLY A 211 -12.19 -23.43 -4.52
CA GLY A 211 -12.50 -23.77 -3.14
C GLY A 211 -11.55 -23.10 -2.14
N ARG A 212 -12.02 -22.97 -0.89
CA ARG A 212 -11.31 -22.24 0.17
C ARG A 212 -9.92 -22.81 0.49
N ALA A 213 -9.80 -24.14 0.53
CA ALA A 213 -8.52 -24.78 0.87
C ALA A 213 -7.42 -24.47 -0.15
N LEU A 214 -7.76 -24.37 -1.44
CA LEU A 214 -6.80 -24.06 -2.49
C LEU A 214 -6.43 -22.55 -2.46
N ALA A 215 -7.41 -21.67 -2.23
CA ALA A 215 -7.17 -20.26 -2.05
C ALA A 215 -6.21 -20.00 -0.86
N ASP A 216 -6.45 -20.68 0.27
CA ASP A 216 -5.57 -20.58 1.44
C ASP A 216 -4.14 -21.09 1.15
N ALA A 217 -3.99 -22.20 0.42
CA ALA A 217 -2.69 -22.72 0.00
C ALA A 217 -1.94 -21.77 -0.95
N MET A 218 -2.65 -21.11 -1.88
CA MET A 218 -2.05 -20.09 -2.76
C MET A 218 -1.54 -18.90 -1.97
N ASN A 219 -2.29 -18.43 -0.98
CA ASN A 219 -1.85 -17.35 -0.09
C ASN A 219 -0.62 -17.75 0.74
N ASP A 220 -0.55 -18.97 1.23
CA ASP A 220 0.63 -19.48 1.95
C ASP A 220 1.87 -19.51 1.06
N ILE A 221 1.73 -19.87 -0.22
CA ILE A 221 2.80 -19.82 -1.22
C ILE A 221 3.31 -18.38 -1.40
N VAL A 222 2.39 -17.42 -1.55
CA VAL A 222 2.74 -16.00 -1.75
C VAL A 222 3.51 -15.45 -0.55
N VAL A 223 3.01 -15.66 0.66
CA VAL A 223 3.66 -15.23 1.90
C VAL A 223 5.01 -15.93 2.08
N GLY A 224 5.07 -17.24 1.85
CA GLY A 224 6.29 -18.03 1.94
C GLY A 224 7.38 -17.58 0.97
N ALA A 225 7.02 -17.25 -0.27
CA ALA A 225 7.96 -16.70 -1.25
C ALA A 225 8.50 -15.35 -0.82
N GLY A 226 7.66 -14.45 -0.33
CA GLY A 226 8.09 -13.16 0.22
C GLY A 226 9.12 -13.32 1.34
N GLN A 227 8.86 -14.20 2.28
CA GLN A 227 9.77 -14.51 3.39
C GLN A 227 11.09 -15.13 2.90
N LYS A 228 11.02 -16.11 2.00
CA LYS A 228 12.19 -16.81 1.45
C LYS A 228 13.15 -15.88 0.72
N TYR A 229 12.63 -14.91 -0.03
CA TYR A 229 13.44 -13.98 -0.83
C TYR A 229 13.66 -12.62 -0.16
N GLY A 230 13.14 -12.43 1.07
CA GLY A 230 13.26 -11.18 1.81
C GLY A 230 12.58 -10.00 1.12
N LYS A 231 11.51 -10.26 0.36
CA LYS A 231 10.73 -9.23 -0.35
C LYS A 231 9.36 -9.11 0.28
N PRO A 232 8.95 -7.91 0.68
CA PRO A 232 7.61 -7.71 1.19
C PRO A 232 6.56 -8.04 0.12
N VAL A 233 5.39 -8.46 0.60
CA VAL A 233 4.25 -8.83 -0.23
C VAL A 233 3.07 -7.96 0.12
N VAL A 234 2.34 -7.51 -0.88
CA VAL A 234 1.01 -6.91 -0.75
C VAL A 234 0.01 -7.72 -1.57
N VAL A 235 -1.21 -7.85 -1.05
CA VAL A 235 -2.30 -8.51 -1.75
C VAL A 235 -3.37 -7.49 -2.11
N VAL A 236 -3.85 -7.54 -3.34
CA VAL A 236 -4.99 -6.74 -3.80
C VAL A 236 -6.19 -7.66 -3.87
N SER A 237 -7.16 -7.44 -2.98
CA SER A 237 -8.37 -8.25 -2.84
C SER A 237 -9.61 -7.36 -3.01
N PRO A 238 -10.16 -7.23 -4.23
CA PRO A 238 -11.32 -6.40 -4.46
C PRO A 238 -12.54 -6.89 -3.66
N PRO A 239 -13.41 -5.98 -3.20
CA PRO A 239 -14.67 -6.36 -2.58
C PRO A 239 -15.58 -7.06 -3.59
N GLY A 240 -16.34 -8.03 -3.12
CA GLY A 240 -17.22 -8.85 -3.95
C GLY A 240 -18.49 -9.26 -3.20
N THR A 241 -18.99 -10.46 -3.49
CA THR A 241 -20.21 -11.01 -2.89
C THR A 241 -19.95 -11.90 -1.67
N LEU A 242 -18.74 -12.46 -1.56
CA LEU A 242 -18.28 -13.29 -0.43
C LEU A 242 -17.50 -12.45 0.60
N ASP A 243 -18.07 -11.35 1.03
CA ASP A 243 -17.40 -10.40 1.95
C ASP A 243 -16.93 -11.03 3.26
N LYS A 244 -17.68 -11.99 3.80
CA LYS A 244 -17.28 -12.69 5.02
C LYS A 244 -15.98 -13.47 4.82
N GLU A 245 -15.94 -14.27 3.77
CA GLU A 245 -14.79 -15.11 3.42
C GLU A 245 -13.58 -14.24 3.06
N ARG A 246 -13.80 -13.14 2.33
CA ARG A 246 -12.78 -12.15 2.01
C ARG A 246 -12.17 -11.54 3.28
N LEU A 247 -12.98 -11.09 4.22
CA LEU A 247 -12.51 -10.53 5.49
C LEU A 247 -11.75 -11.54 6.35
N GLU A 248 -12.13 -12.82 6.30
CA GLU A 248 -11.38 -13.89 6.97
C GLU A 248 -9.99 -14.08 6.33
N VAL A 249 -9.89 -14.05 4.99
CA VAL A 249 -8.60 -14.10 4.26
C VAL A 249 -7.75 -12.88 4.59
N GLU A 250 -8.32 -11.68 4.53
CA GLU A 250 -7.63 -10.43 4.89
C GLU A 250 -7.10 -10.47 6.33
N SER A 251 -7.93 -10.93 7.27
CA SER A 251 -7.53 -11.04 8.68
C SER A 251 -6.35 -12.01 8.86
N ARG A 252 -6.37 -13.14 8.14
CA ARG A 252 -5.28 -14.12 8.17
C ARG A 252 -3.99 -13.54 7.59
N LEU A 253 -4.05 -12.90 6.43
CA LEU A 253 -2.90 -12.28 5.78
C LEU A 253 -2.31 -11.15 6.63
N SER A 254 -3.18 -10.29 7.17
CA SER A 254 -2.76 -9.22 8.08
C SER A 254 -2.11 -9.75 9.36
N GLY A 255 -2.60 -10.88 9.87
CA GLY A 255 -2.04 -11.56 11.03
C GLY A 255 -0.61 -12.06 10.84
N VAL A 256 -0.17 -12.26 9.61
CA VAL A 256 1.22 -12.64 9.25
C VAL A 256 2.02 -11.45 8.67
N GLY A 257 1.51 -10.23 8.80
CA GLY A 257 2.20 -9.00 8.40
C GLY A 257 2.08 -8.65 6.92
N THR A 258 1.12 -9.24 6.18
CA THR A 258 0.87 -8.91 4.77
C THR A 258 -0.19 -7.84 4.68
N ALA A 259 0.09 -6.73 4.00
CA ALA A 259 -0.89 -5.68 3.75
C ALA A 259 -1.86 -6.10 2.63
N VAL A 260 -3.16 -5.92 2.87
CA VAL A 260 -4.22 -6.23 1.90
C VAL A 260 -4.97 -4.96 1.54
N PHE A 261 -5.21 -4.75 0.24
CA PHE A 261 -5.87 -3.56 -0.30
C PHE A 261 -7.08 -3.93 -1.15
N PRO A 262 -8.14 -3.13 -1.14
CA PRO A 262 -9.34 -3.41 -1.93
C PRO A 262 -9.19 -3.05 -3.43
N SER A 263 -8.09 -2.40 -3.82
CA SER A 263 -7.78 -2.15 -5.23
C SER A 263 -6.29 -1.85 -5.43
N MET A 264 -5.80 -2.02 -6.66
CA MET A 264 -4.41 -1.69 -7.02
C MET A 264 -4.15 -0.19 -6.93
N GLU A 265 -5.11 0.66 -7.22
CA GLU A 265 -4.99 2.12 -7.09
C GLU A 265 -4.72 2.53 -5.64
N ARG A 266 -5.39 1.87 -4.67
CA ARG A 266 -5.16 2.12 -3.25
C ARG A 266 -3.79 1.62 -2.81
N ALA A 267 -3.41 0.42 -3.23
CA ALA A 267 -2.09 -0.14 -2.97
C ALA A 267 -0.97 0.75 -3.54
N ALA A 268 -1.08 1.13 -4.82
CA ALA A 268 -0.11 1.98 -5.51
C ALA A 268 0.03 3.35 -4.83
N ARG A 269 -1.08 3.96 -4.39
CA ARG A 269 -1.05 5.23 -3.67
C ARG A 269 -0.36 5.12 -2.31
N ALA A 270 -0.65 4.08 -1.55
CA ALA A 270 0.02 3.81 -0.28
C ALA A 270 1.52 3.61 -0.47
N ILE A 271 1.93 2.86 -1.50
CA ILE A 271 3.34 2.65 -1.86
C ILE A 271 4.02 3.98 -2.22
N ALA A 272 3.36 4.82 -3.01
CA ALA A 272 3.89 6.13 -3.38
C ALA A 272 4.10 7.03 -2.16
N ASN A 273 3.17 7.04 -1.20
CA ASN A 273 3.26 7.81 0.03
C ASN A 273 4.43 7.34 0.92
N VAL A 274 4.61 6.03 1.08
CA VAL A 274 5.74 5.47 1.86
C VAL A 274 7.07 5.81 1.16
N ARG A 275 7.17 5.64 -0.17
CA ARG A 275 8.35 6.09 -0.95
C ARG A 275 8.62 7.57 -0.80
N GLN A 276 7.58 8.40 -0.82
CA GLN A 276 7.75 9.84 -0.64
C GLN A 276 8.40 10.17 0.70
N TYR A 277 7.96 9.52 1.79
CA TYR A 277 8.60 9.66 3.10
C TYR A 277 10.09 9.25 3.04
N CYS A 278 10.40 8.09 2.47
CA CYS A 278 11.79 7.62 2.36
C CYS A 278 12.68 8.58 1.55
N ARG A 279 12.16 9.18 0.47
CA ARG A 279 12.87 10.20 -0.32
C ARG A 279 13.14 11.49 0.46
N LEU A 280 12.21 11.89 1.34
CA LEU A 280 12.40 13.07 2.21
C LEU A 280 13.38 12.81 3.35
N HIS A 281 13.54 11.55 3.75
CA HIS A 281 14.37 11.09 4.85
C HIS A 281 15.23 9.90 4.40
N PRO A 282 16.24 10.11 3.56
CA PRO A 282 17.13 9.03 3.13
C PRO A 282 17.80 8.41 4.36
N GLY A 283 17.91 7.07 4.36
CA GLY A 283 18.46 6.28 5.46
C GLY A 283 19.96 6.41 5.59
#